data_99eb7ee34b985a6870aa91da90ff3c99
#
_entry.id   99eb7ee34b985a6870aa91da90ff3c99
#
_cell.length_a   1.000
_cell.length_b   1.000
_cell.length_c   1.000
_cell.angle_alpha   90.00
_cell.angle_beta   90.00
_cell.angle_gamma   90.00
#
_symmetry.space_group_name_H-M   'P 1'
#
loop_
_entity.id
_entity.type
_entity.pdbx_description
1 polymer ?
#
loop_
_entity_poly.entity_id
_entity_poly.type
_entity_poly.pdbx_seq_one_letter_code
_entity_poly.pdbx_strand_id
1 'polypeptide(L)'
;MEELGLYVNSLIYGFDFEENNEKVLLDYRKSLEESINLGKETLDTLYEKAKKIDKKAAENISKTDKKRIFRILEIYYLSHIIKTEIDKKRRKKDITKNIVKDHSINDLTNLNNINFNNKDKKIEYKLFYIDMNREKLYSRINKRVDIMLELGLVEETKNVIEIIAKKMNKIKEEILEKYDEITSLQAIGYREVISYLKNEITFDEMKEKIKQNTRRYAKRQITWFKKNEKIILDRELSDEKLIEIILENIK
;
A
#
# COMPACT_ATOMS: atom_id res chain seq x y z
N MET A 1 -0.64 1.03 -3.96
CA MET A 1 -1.19 2.37 -3.70
C MET A 1 -1.12 2.77 -2.25
N GLU A 2 -1.40 1.89 -1.32
CA GLU A 2 -0.97 2.13 0.07
C GLU A 2 0.53 2.40 0.13
N GLU A 3 1.32 1.72 -0.68
CA GLU A 3 2.76 1.95 -0.82
C GLU A 3 3.11 3.33 -1.37
N LEU A 4 2.45 3.81 -2.43
CA LEU A 4 2.73 5.15 -2.96
C LEU A 4 2.35 6.24 -1.95
N GLY A 5 1.24 6.07 -1.24
CA GLY A 5 0.86 6.95 -0.14
C GLY A 5 1.81 6.89 1.05
N LEU A 6 2.40 5.72 1.33
CA LEU A 6 3.44 5.54 2.33
C LEU A 6 4.76 6.19 1.89
N TYR A 7 5.16 6.05 0.61
CA TYR A 7 6.35 6.71 0.07
C TYR A 7 6.22 8.23 0.09
N VAL A 8 5.12 8.78 -0.39
CA VAL A 8 4.87 10.23 -0.34
C VAL A 8 4.85 10.72 1.11
N ASN A 9 4.20 10.00 2.01
CA ASN A 9 4.18 10.35 3.43
C ASN A 9 5.55 10.19 4.10
N SER A 10 6.37 9.20 3.71
CA SER A 10 7.73 9.06 4.26
C SER A 10 8.64 10.19 3.81
N LEU A 11 8.55 10.61 2.54
CA LEU A 11 9.27 11.77 2.01
C LEU A 11 8.87 13.08 2.70
N ILE A 12 7.57 13.27 2.93
CA ILE A 12 7.01 14.50 3.51
C ILE A 12 7.23 14.57 5.03
N TYR A 13 7.10 13.46 5.73
CA TYR A 13 7.11 13.39 7.19
C TYR A 13 8.39 12.79 7.77
N GLY A 14 9.41 12.51 6.92
CA GLY A 14 10.71 12.04 7.38
C GLY A 14 10.69 10.65 8.02
N PHE A 15 9.82 9.76 7.57
CA PHE A 15 9.89 8.35 7.97
C PHE A 15 10.97 7.67 7.14
N ASP A 16 12.19 7.60 7.64
CA ASP A 16 13.21 6.73 7.10
C ASP A 16 12.80 5.27 7.35
N PHE A 17 12.49 4.58 6.26
CA PHE A 17 12.57 3.12 6.25
C PHE A 17 14.05 2.78 6.07
N GLU A 18 14.83 2.82 7.15
CA GLU A 18 16.19 2.31 7.12
C GLU A 18 16.14 0.85 6.64
N GLU A 19 17.01 0.47 5.73
CA GLU A 19 17.14 -0.91 5.20
C GLU A 19 17.25 -1.96 6.32
N ASN A 20 17.83 -1.59 7.47
CA ASN A 20 17.92 -2.43 8.67
C ASN A 20 16.54 -2.76 9.28
N ASN A 21 15.58 -1.85 9.23
CA ASN A 21 14.25 -2.07 9.78
C ASN A 21 13.40 -2.98 8.90
N GLU A 22 13.63 -2.98 7.59
CA GLU A 22 12.90 -3.85 6.66
C GLU A 22 13.26 -5.32 6.87
N LYS A 23 14.55 -5.62 7.08
CA LYS A 23 15.00 -6.98 7.38
C LYS A 23 14.46 -7.48 8.73
N VAL A 24 14.52 -6.64 9.77
CA VAL A 24 13.99 -6.98 11.10
C VAL A 24 12.47 -7.23 11.06
N LEU A 25 11.73 -6.42 10.28
CA LEU A 25 10.30 -6.63 10.05
C LEU A 25 10.01 -7.93 9.30
N LEU A 26 10.78 -8.22 8.27
CA LEU A 26 10.63 -9.45 7.49
C LEU A 26 10.88 -10.68 8.36
N ASP A 27 11.92 -10.65 9.19
CA ASP A 27 12.26 -11.75 10.09
C ASP A 27 11.20 -11.92 11.19
N TYR A 28 10.68 -10.82 11.73
CA TYR A 28 9.57 -10.87 12.70
C TYR A 28 8.29 -11.42 12.06
N ARG A 29 7.96 -11.00 10.84
CA ARG A 29 6.81 -11.52 10.09
C ARG A 29 6.94 -13.01 9.82
N LYS A 30 8.13 -13.48 9.41
CA LYS A 30 8.41 -14.91 9.24
C LYS A 30 8.22 -15.68 10.53
N SER A 31 8.70 -15.16 11.66
CA SER A 31 8.53 -15.81 12.96
C SER A 31 7.06 -15.96 13.37
N LEU A 32 6.21 -14.97 13.06
CA LEU A 32 4.76 -15.06 13.28
C LEU A 32 4.12 -16.12 12.36
N GLU A 33 4.54 -16.19 11.10
CA GLU A 33 4.05 -17.20 10.15
C GLU A 33 4.47 -18.61 10.55
N GLU A 34 5.73 -18.82 10.93
CA GLU A 34 6.24 -20.08 11.45
C GLU A 34 5.51 -20.51 12.72
N SER A 35 5.19 -19.58 13.62
CA SER A 35 4.45 -19.85 14.84
C SER A 35 3.02 -20.37 14.55
N ILE A 36 2.37 -19.85 13.52
CA ILE A 36 1.07 -20.34 13.03
C ILE A 36 1.24 -21.73 12.40
N ASN A 37 2.22 -21.91 11.52
CA ASN A 37 2.44 -23.16 10.81
C ASN A 37 2.81 -24.31 11.75
N LEU A 38 3.50 -24.02 12.84
CA LEU A 38 3.85 -25.00 13.89
C LEU A 38 2.72 -25.24 14.90
N GLY A 39 1.55 -24.59 14.73
CA GLY A 39 0.42 -24.71 15.63
C GLY A 39 0.63 -24.10 17.02
N LYS A 40 1.71 -23.32 17.22
CA LYS A 40 1.98 -22.62 18.50
C LYS A 40 1.05 -21.45 18.72
N GLU A 41 0.64 -20.79 17.65
CA GLU A 41 -0.26 -19.65 17.63
C GLU A 41 -1.35 -19.87 16.60
N THR A 42 -2.52 -19.27 16.84
CA THR A 42 -3.60 -19.18 15.85
C THR A 42 -3.80 -17.72 15.45
N LEU A 43 -4.51 -17.48 14.36
CA LEU A 43 -4.83 -16.11 13.96
C LEU A 43 -5.68 -15.40 15.04
N ASP A 44 -6.56 -16.14 15.74
CA ASP A 44 -7.35 -15.61 16.85
C ASP A 44 -6.47 -15.22 18.05
N THR A 45 -5.47 -16.03 18.41
CA THR A 45 -4.54 -15.67 19.49
C THR A 45 -3.71 -14.45 19.16
N LEU A 46 -3.28 -14.31 17.91
CA LEU A 46 -2.57 -13.12 17.43
C LEU A 46 -3.49 -11.89 17.37
N TYR A 47 -4.75 -12.05 17.00
CA TYR A 47 -5.74 -10.98 17.07
C TYR A 47 -5.95 -10.50 18.53
N GLU A 48 -6.08 -11.41 19.48
CA GLU A 48 -6.21 -11.04 20.90
C GLU A 48 -4.95 -10.35 21.44
N LYS A 49 -3.74 -10.75 20.98
CA LYS A 49 -2.50 -10.02 21.27
C LYS A 49 -2.52 -8.60 20.69
N ALA A 50 -2.90 -8.46 19.42
CA ALA A 50 -3.04 -7.16 18.77
C ALA A 50 -4.08 -6.27 19.49
N LYS A 51 -5.18 -6.87 19.97
CA LYS A 51 -6.22 -6.16 20.73
C LYS A 51 -5.73 -5.70 22.09
N LYS A 52 -4.88 -6.48 22.78
CA LYS A 52 -4.24 -6.05 24.04
C LYS A 52 -3.30 -4.87 23.83
N ILE A 53 -2.60 -4.85 22.70
CA ILE A 53 -1.66 -3.78 22.34
C ILE A 53 -2.40 -2.52 21.90
N ASP A 54 -3.31 -2.66 20.93
CA ASP A 54 -4.08 -1.54 20.37
C ASP A 54 -5.54 -1.96 20.13
N LYS A 55 -6.34 -1.87 21.18
CA LYS A 55 -7.76 -2.22 21.15
C LYS A 55 -8.50 -1.51 20.02
N LYS A 56 -8.24 -0.21 19.84
CA LYS A 56 -8.94 0.61 18.85
C LYS A 56 -8.59 0.23 17.41
N ALA A 57 -7.33 -0.09 17.15
CA ALA A 57 -6.92 -0.56 15.82
C ALA A 57 -7.48 -1.96 15.53
N ALA A 58 -7.46 -2.86 16.53
CA ALA A 58 -7.94 -4.23 16.39
C ALA A 58 -9.46 -4.31 16.18
N GLU A 59 -10.26 -3.50 16.88
CA GLU A 59 -11.72 -3.47 16.71
C GLU A 59 -12.16 -2.98 15.30
N ASN A 60 -11.28 -2.31 14.56
CA ASN A 60 -11.57 -1.83 13.20
C ASN A 60 -11.14 -2.82 12.10
N ILE A 61 -10.70 -4.02 12.44
CA ILE A 61 -10.27 -5.04 11.49
C ILE A 61 -10.98 -6.38 11.76
N SER A 62 -11.11 -7.20 10.70
CA SER A 62 -11.61 -8.55 10.85
C SER A 62 -10.59 -9.44 11.59
N LYS A 63 -11.08 -10.38 12.42
CA LYS A 63 -10.25 -11.42 13.05
C LYS A 63 -9.56 -12.34 12.05
N THR A 64 -10.05 -12.39 10.81
CA THR A 64 -9.47 -13.17 9.71
C THR A 64 -8.48 -12.38 8.86
N ASP A 65 -8.31 -11.06 9.12
CA ASP A 65 -7.39 -10.21 8.35
C ASP A 65 -5.95 -10.33 8.87
N LYS A 66 -5.28 -11.42 8.48
CA LYS A 66 -3.88 -11.73 8.84
C LYS A 66 -2.95 -10.54 8.61
N LYS A 67 -3.06 -9.86 7.45
CA LYS A 67 -2.15 -8.77 7.08
C LYS A 67 -2.28 -7.57 8.04
N ARG A 68 -3.50 -7.22 8.43
CA ARG A 68 -3.74 -6.10 9.33
C ARG A 68 -3.41 -6.43 10.79
N ILE A 69 -3.66 -7.67 11.22
CA ILE A 69 -3.24 -8.16 12.53
C ILE A 69 -1.73 -8.09 12.65
N PHE A 70 -1.00 -8.66 11.69
CA PHE A 70 0.46 -8.62 11.65
C PHE A 70 0.97 -7.18 11.68
N ARG A 71 0.35 -6.27 10.93
CA ARG A 71 0.77 -4.87 10.90
C ARG A 71 0.66 -4.15 12.25
N ILE A 72 -0.34 -4.46 13.07
CA ILE A 72 -0.45 -3.93 14.44
C ILE A 72 0.71 -4.43 15.30
N LEU A 73 1.02 -5.74 15.22
CA LEU A 73 2.09 -6.38 15.97
C LEU A 73 3.46 -5.87 15.53
N GLU A 74 3.71 -5.73 14.23
CA GLU A 74 4.94 -5.22 13.63
C GLU A 74 5.25 -3.78 14.08
N ILE A 75 4.24 -2.90 14.02
CA ILE A 75 4.41 -1.50 14.43
C ILE A 75 4.81 -1.45 15.90
N TYR A 76 4.14 -2.20 16.76
CA TYR A 76 4.46 -2.25 18.18
C TYR A 76 5.83 -2.87 18.45
N TYR A 77 6.18 -3.96 17.74
CA TYR A 77 7.47 -4.61 17.87
C TYR A 77 8.64 -3.67 17.58
N LEU A 78 8.52 -2.83 16.54
CA LEU A 78 9.59 -1.90 16.16
C LEU A 78 9.66 -0.64 17.01
N SER A 79 8.52 -0.06 17.35
CA SER A 79 8.48 1.29 17.90
C SER A 79 7.97 1.37 19.33
N HIS A 80 7.44 0.26 19.87
CA HIS A 80 6.69 0.24 21.13
C HIS A 80 5.53 1.27 21.19
N ILE A 81 5.16 1.84 20.03
CA ILE A 81 4.08 2.82 19.90
C ILE A 81 2.86 2.13 19.28
N ILE A 82 1.70 2.35 19.82
CA ILE A 82 0.47 1.77 19.26
C ILE A 82 0.08 2.43 17.94
N LYS A 83 -0.41 1.62 16.99
CA LYS A 83 -0.80 2.06 15.66
C LYS A 83 -1.82 3.22 15.70
N THR A 84 -2.78 3.18 16.62
CA THR A 84 -3.79 4.23 16.79
C THR A 84 -3.16 5.60 17.07
N GLU A 85 -2.06 5.68 17.82
CA GLU A 85 -1.37 6.94 18.08
C GLU A 85 -0.64 7.45 16.85
N ILE A 86 0.01 6.55 16.10
CA ILE A 86 0.63 6.90 14.82
C ILE A 86 -0.43 7.45 13.85
N ASP A 87 -1.59 6.79 13.74
CA ASP A 87 -2.68 7.23 12.86
C ASP A 87 -3.30 8.56 13.31
N LYS A 88 -3.38 8.82 14.63
CA LYS A 88 -3.79 10.13 15.17
C LYS A 88 -2.78 11.23 14.85
N LYS A 89 -1.49 10.97 15.03
CA LYS A 89 -0.41 11.90 14.70
C LYS A 89 -0.41 12.23 13.21
N ARG A 90 -0.66 11.25 12.33
CA ARG A 90 -0.82 11.46 10.88
C ARG A 90 -2.02 12.33 10.50
N ARG A 91 -3.10 12.31 11.30
CA ARG A 91 -4.32 13.11 11.05
C ARG A 91 -4.24 14.54 11.58
N LYS A 92 -3.37 14.82 12.54
CA LYS A 92 -3.16 16.17 13.07
C LYS A 92 -2.06 16.85 12.27
N LYS A 93 -2.39 17.95 11.58
CA LYS A 93 -1.47 18.78 10.77
C LYS A 93 -0.26 19.36 11.55
N ASP A 94 -0.14 19.13 12.86
CA ASP A 94 0.86 19.73 13.75
C ASP A 94 1.95 18.75 14.23
N ILE A 95 2.34 17.79 13.42
CA ILE A 95 3.31 16.77 13.86
C ILE A 95 4.73 17.33 14.09
N THR A 96 5.05 18.49 13.56
CA THR A 96 6.43 19.03 13.63
C THR A 96 6.79 19.77 14.91
N LYS A 97 5.85 20.07 15.81
CA LYS A 97 6.16 20.89 17.02
C LYS A 97 6.20 20.17 18.36
N ASN A 98 5.64 18.95 18.52
CA ASN A 98 5.38 18.39 19.85
C ASN A 98 5.96 17.00 20.14
N ILE A 99 6.77 16.38 19.26
CA ILE A 99 7.36 15.05 19.53
C ILE A 99 8.47 15.09 20.57
N VAL A 100 8.96 16.26 20.95
CA VAL A 100 10.16 16.39 21.81
C VAL A 100 9.86 16.80 23.25
N LYS A 101 8.62 17.10 23.63
CA LYS A 101 8.37 17.73 24.95
C LYS A 101 7.83 16.84 26.05
N ASP A 102 7.36 15.61 25.82
CA ASP A 102 6.58 14.93 26.87
C ASP A 102 6.87 13.45 27.15
N HIS A 103 7.99 12.90 26.72
CA HIS A 103 8.45 11.62 27.27
C HIS A 103 9.93 11.70 27.59
N SER A 104 10.25 11.53 28.86
CA SER A 104 11.61 11.37 29.36
C SER A 104 12.25 10.16 28.65
N ILE A 105 13.17 10.47 27.74
CA ILE A 105 13.88 9.54 26.84
C ILE A 105 14.85 8.61 27.60
N ASN A 106 14.80 8.58 28.93
CA ASN A 106 15.77 7.83 29.71
C ASN A 106 15.61 6.31 29.69
N ASP A 107 14.47 5.77 29.22
CA ASP A 107 14.26 4.31 29.11
C ASP A 107 14.52 3.74 27.71
N LEU A 108 14.88 4.58 26.74
CA LEU A 108 15.14 4.17 25.34
C LEU A 108 16.62 4.08 24.98
N THR A 109 17.52 4.16 25.97
CA THR A 109 18.98 4.18 25.73
C THR A 109 19.59 2.87 25.24
N ASN A 110 18.81 1.80 25.10
CA ASN A 110 19.28 0.53 24.55
C ASN A 110 18.89 0.27 23.07
N LEU A 111 18.21 1.20 22.42
CA LEU A 111 17.99 1.20 20.98
C LEU A 111 18.92 2.23 20.32
N ASN A 112 20.22 2.04 20.51
CA ASN A 112 21.23 2.82 19.84
C ASN A 112 21.08 2.64 18.33
N ASN A 113 20.74 3.74 17.66
CA ASN A 113 20.82 4.04 16.22
C ASN A 113 19.53 4.28 15.46
N ILE A 114 18.42 4.63 16.10
CA ILE A 114 17.38 5.34 15.34
C ILE A 114 17.71 6.84 15.43
N ASN A 115 18.50 7.30 14.47
CA ASN A 115 18.85 8.72 14.33
C ASN A 115 17.61 9.51 13.86
N PHE A 116 16.75 9.96 14.75
CA PHE A 116 15.68 10.92 14.48
C PHE A 116 16.20 12.36 14.25
N ASN A 117 17.48 12.52 13.95
CA ASN A 117 18.15 13.82 13.88
C ASN A 117 18.04 14.54 12.53
N ASN A 118 17.05 14.22 11.68
CA ASN A 118 16.73 15.11 10.57
C ASN A 118 15.74 16.22 11.00
N LYS A 119 16.07 16.92 12.09
CA LYS A 119 15.25 18.00 12.64
C LYS A 119 15.25 19.29 11.83
N ASP A 120 16.12 19.43 10.84
CA ASP A 120 16.42 20.75 10.29
C ASP A 120 16.07 20.97 8.80
N LYS A 121 15.45 20.01 8.12
CA LYS A 121 14.94 20.26 6.77
C LYS A 121 13.42 20.15 6.75
N LYS A 122 12.76 21.27 7.00
CA LYS A 122 11.34 21.43 6.67
C LYS A 122 11.23 21.37 5.15
N ILE A 123 10.85 20.20 4.63
CA ILE A 123 10.62 20.05 3.19
C ILE A 123 9.30 20.79 2.88
N GLU A 124 9.40 21.86 2.12
CA GLU A 124 8.23 22.51 1.55
C GLU A 124 7.80 21.74 0.30
N TYR A 125 6.55 21.38 0.23
CA TYR A 125 5.99 20.66 -0.92
C TYR A 125 4.64 21.24 -1.34
N LYS A 126 4.33 21.08 -2.61
CA LYS A 126 3.01 21.36 -3.17
C LYS A 126 2.45 20.06 -3.76
N LEU A 127 1.21 19.73 -3.41
CA LEU A 127 0.53 18.56 -3.96
C LEU A 127 -0.43 19.01 -5.06
N PHE A 128 -0.18 18.58 -6.28
CA PHE A 128 -1.06 18.81 -7.42
C PHE A 128 -1.90 17.54 -7.65
N TYR A 129 -3.19 17.74 -7.85
CA TYR A 129 -4.13 16.66 -8.11
C TYR A 129 -4.88 16.94 -9.41
N ILE A 130 -4.69 16.06 -10.40
CA ILE A 130 -5.41 16.15 -11.67
C ILE A 130 -6.81 15.56 -11.45
N ASP A 131 -7.83 16.43 -11.49
CA ASP A 131 -9.23 16.03 -11.41
C ASP A 131 -9.82 15.81 -12.80
N MET A 132 -10.77 14.91 -12.88
CA MET A 132 -11.47 14.59 -14.12
C MET A 132 -12.91 14.19 -13.79
N ASN A 133 -13.84 14.59 -14.67
CA ASN A 133 -15.21 14.11 -14.59
C ASN A 133 -15.25 12.58 -14.50
N ARG A 134 -16.07 12.06 -13.58
CA ARG A 134 -16.13 10.62 -13.26
C ARG A 134 -16.52 9.76 -14.46
N GLU A 135 -17.44 10.20 -15.29
CA GLU A 135 -17.90 9.45 -16.47
C GLU A 135 -16.80 9.36 -17.51
N LYS A 136 -16.10 10.48 -17.77
CA LYS A 136 -14.94 10.52 -18.65
C LYS A 136 -13.80 9.62 -18.13
N LEU A 137 -13.53 9.65 -16.83
CA LEU A 137 -12.54 8.78 -16.22
C LEU A 137 -12.88 7.30 -16.42
N TYR A 138 -14.14 6.92 -16.18
CA TYR A 138 -14.58 5.53 -16.35
C TYR A 138 -14.56 5.08 -17.82
N SER A 139 -14.93 5.95 -18.75
CA SER A 139 -14.81 5.69 -20.18
C SER A 139 -13.35 5.43 -20.60
N ARG A 140 -12.41 6.28 -20.12
CA ARG A 140 -10.96 6.08 -20.37
C ARG A 140 -10.44 4.80 -19.77
N ILE A 141 -10.86 4.45 -18.55
CA ILE A 141 -10.48 3.18 -17.90
C ILE A 141 -10.94 2.00 -18.74
N ASN A 142 -12.21 2.01 -19.15
CA ASN A 142 -12.76 0.91 -19.94
C ASN A 142 -12.02 0.75 -21.27
N LYS A 143 -11.81 1.86 -22.00
CA LYS A 143 -11.06 1.85 -23.26
C LYS A 143 -9.63 1.37 -23.08
N ARG A 144 -8.96 1.78 -22.00
CA ARG A 144 -7.60 1.33 -21.70
C ARG A 144 -7.54 -0.19 -21.49
N VAL A 145 -8.52 -0.77 -20.78
CA VAL A 145 -8.57 -2.22 -20.57
C VAL A 145 -8.76 -2.96 -21.90
N ASP A 146 -9.63 -2.44 -22.78
CA ASP A 146 -9.83 -3.02 -24.11
C ASP A 146 -8.52 -3.03 -24.90
N ILE A 147 -7.80 -1.90 -24.94
CA ILE A 147 -6.50 -1.77 -25.61
C ILE A 147 -5.45 -2.71 -24.98
N MET A 148 -5.38 -2.83 -23.64
CA MET A 148 -4.43 -3.72 -22.98
C MET A 148 -4.65 -5.19 -23.37
N LEU A 149 -5.90 -5.62 -23.50
CA LEU A 149 -6.23 -6.97 -23.94
C LEU A 149 -5.88 -7.18 -25.42
N GLU A 150 -6.15 -6.20 -26.29
CA GLU A 150 -5.75 -6.21 -27.70
C GLU A 150 -4.22 -6.25 -27.88
N LEU A 151 -3.48 -5.56 -27.02
CA LEU A 151 -2.00 -5.55 -27.02
C LEU A 151 -1.38 -6.80 -26.39
N GLY A 152 -2.17 -7.73 -25.89
CA GLY A 152 -1.69 -9.03 -25.45
C GLY A 152 -1.47 -9.18 -23.94
N LEU A 153 -2.26 -8.53 -23.10
CA LEU A 153 -2.19 -8.68 -21.64
C LEU A 153 -2.22 -10.16 -21.19
N VAL A 154 -2.97 -11.02 -21.90
CA VAL A 154 -3.03 -12.45 -21.57
C VAL A 154 -1.68 -13.12 -21.80
N GLU A 155 -1.06 -12.86 -22.95
CA GLU A 155 0.27 -13.42 -23.26
C GLU A 155 1.37 -12.85 -22.36
N GLU A 156 1.30 -11.56 -22.06
CA GLU A 156 2.20 -10.92 -21.07
C GLU A 156 2.12 -11.66 -19.72
N THR A 157 0.90 -11.92 -19.24
CA THR A 157 0.69 -12.63 -17.96
C THR A 157 1.27 -14.05 -17.99
N LYS A 158 1.07 -14.79 -19.08
CA LYS A 158 1.68 -16.12 -19.25
C LYS A 158 3.21 -16.06 -19.19
N ASN A 159 3.81 -15.10 -19.88
CA ASN A 159 5.25 -14.90 -19.90
C ASN A 159 5.79 -14.56 -18.51
N VAL A 160 5.08 -13.71 -17.76
CA VAL A 160 5.46 -13.37 -16.36
C VAL A 160 5.41 -14.61 -15.47
N ILE A 161 4.37 -15.45 -15.59
CA ILE A 161 4.25 -16.72 -14.85
C ILE A 161 5.42 -17.65 -15.19
N GLU A 162 5.82 -17.75 -16.46
CA GLU A 162 6.98 -18.56 -16.87
C GLU A 162 8.30 -18.06 -16.28
N ILE A 163 8.50 -16.75 -16.29
CA ILE A 163 9.71 -16.15 -15.69
C ILE A 163 9.76 -16.43 -14.19
N ILE A 164 8.63 -16.30 -13.48
CA ILE A 164 8.54 -16.57 -12.05
C ILE A 164 8.79 -18.07 -11.79
N ALA A 165 8.17 -18.95 -12.56
CA ALA A 165 8.35 -20.39 -12.45
C ALA A 165 9.83 -20.80 -12.59
N LYS A 166 10.52 -20.28 -13.61
CA LYS A 166 11.96 -20.48 -13.81
C LYS A 166 12.80 -19.97 -12.64
N LYS A 167 12.51 -18.76 -12.14
CA LYS A 167 13.25 -18.16 -11.01
C LYS A 167 13.05 -18.91 -9.70
N MET A 168 11.86 -19.46 -9.49
CA MET A 168 11.52 -20.22 -8.28
C MET A 168 11.84 -21.72 -8.40
N ASN A 169 12.33 -22.19 -9.54
CA ASN A 169 12.53 -23.60 -9.87
C ASN A 169 11.26 -24.44 -9.63
N LYS A 170 10.12 -23.92 -10.13
CA LYS A 170 8.78 -24.52 -10.01
C LYS A 170 8.15 -24.69 -11.39
N ILE A 171 7.09 -25.50 -11.48
CA ILE A 171 6.26 -25.59 -12.66
C ILE A 171 5.18 -24.50 -12.67
N LYS A 172 4.63 -24.20 -13.86
CA LYS A 172 3.63 -23.13 -14.03
C LYS A 172 2.36 -23.37 -13.20
N GLU A 173 1.94 -24.60 -13.11
CA GLU A 173 0.76 -25.05 -12.37
C GLU A 173 0.88 -24.70 -10.88
N GLU A 174 2.04 -24.89 -10.28
CA GLU A 174 2.30 -24.49 -8.89
C GLU A 174 2.23 -22.95 -8.70
N ILE A 175 2.71 -22.20 -9.68
CA ILE A 175 2.61 -20.73 -9.65
C ILE A 175 1.16 -20.28 -9.78
N LEU A 176 0.38 -20.94 -10.65
CA LEU A 176 -1.05 -20.65 -10.83
C LEU A 176 -1.88 -20.99 -9.59
N GLU A 177 -1.52 -22.06 -8.86
CA GLU A 177 -2.21 -22.42 -7.61
C GLU A 177 -1.91 -21.45 -6.48
N LYS A 178 -0.67 -20.97 -6.40
CA LYS A 178 -0.18 -20.12 -5.30
C LYS A 178 0.03 -18.66 -5.71
N TYR A 179 -0.63 -18.19 -6.75
CA TYR A 179 -0.45 -16.82 -7.25
C TYR A 179 -0.79 -15.73 -6.22
N ASP A 180 -1.67 -16.03 -5.27
CA ASP A 180 -2.05 -15.13 -4.18
C ASP A 180 -0.93 -14.91 -3.15
N GLU A 181 0.06 -15.80 -3.08
CA GLU A 181 1.29 -15.63 -2.29
C GLU A 181 2.32 -14.75 -3.01
N ILE A 182 2.19 -14.53 -4.32
CA ILE A 182 3.14 -13.81 -5.16
C ILE A 182 2.63 -12.39 -5.43
N THR A 183 3.20 -11.40 -4.75
CA THR A 183 2.72 -10.01 -4.77
C THR A 183 2.59 -9.43 -6.19
N SER A 184 3.52 -9.71 -7.10
CA SER A 184 3.48 -9.21 -8.48
C SER A 184 2.27 -9.73 -9.27
N LEU A 185 1.81 -10.95 -8.99
CA LEU A 185 0.66 -11.56 -9.66
C LEU A 185 -0.69 -11.11 -9.08
N GLN A 186 -0.69 -10.40 -7.96
CA GLN A 186 -1.90 -9.84 -7.36
C GLN A 186 -2.33 -8.50 -7.97
N ALA A 187 -1.55 -7.94 -8.90
CA ALA A 187 -1.91 -6.71 -9.59
C ALA A 187 -3.22 -6.87 -10.37
N ILE A 188 -3.99 -5.76 -10.45
CA ILE A 188 -5.20 -5.73 -11.29
C ILE A 188 -4.77 -5.96 -12.74
N GLY A 189 -5.46 -6.85 -13.41
CA GLY A 189 -5.12 -7.38 -14.72
C GLY A 189 -4.58 -8.80 -14.59
N TYR A 190 -3.45 -8.99 -13.94
CA TYR A 190 -2.80 -10.31 -13.83
C TYR A 190 -3.65 -11.32 -13.07
N ARG A 191 -4.19 -10.99 -11.91
CA ARG A 191 -5.02 -11.94 -11.14
C ARG A 191 -6.30 -12.33 -11.87
N GLU A 192 -6.92 -11.41 -12.63
CA GLU A 192 -8.11 -11.72 -13.40
C GLU A 192 -7.76 -12.60 -14.61
N VAL A 193 -6.61 -12.34 -15.25
CA VAL A 193 -6.10 -13.21 -16.31
C VAL A 193 -5.75 -14.59 -15.76
N ILE A 194 -5.18 -14.70 -14.56
CA ILE A 194 -4.90 -16.00 -13.92
C ILE A 194 -6.20 -16.78 -13.69
N SER A 195 -7.26 -16.13 -13.17
CA SER A 195 -8.56 -16.79 -13.05
C SER A 195 -9.11 -17.29 -14.38
N TYR A 196 -8.90 -16.55 -15.46
CA TYR A 196 -9.25 -16.99 -16.82
C TYR A 196 -8.39 -18.18 -17.28
N LEU A 197 -7.08 -18.14 -17.06
CA LEU A 197 -6.17 -19.24 -17.43
C LEU A 197 -6.46 -20.53 -16.64
N LYS A 198 -7.00 -20.41 -15.44
CA LYS A 198 -7.48 -21.53 -14.62
C LYS A 198 -8.88 -22.03 -15.03
N ASN A 199 -9.50 -21.44 -16.06
CA ASN A 199 -10.87 -21.70 -16.49
C ASN A 199 -11.94 -21.47 -15.39
N GLU A 200 -11.66 -20.62 -14.42
CA GLU A 200 -12.61 -20.22 -13.36
C GLU A 200 -13.64 -19.21 -13.87
N ILE A 201 -13.28 -18.43 -14.88
CA ILE A 201 -14.11 -17.40 -15.50
C ILE A 201 -13.90 -17.37 -17.01
N THR A 202 -14.89 -16.88 -17.74
CA THR A 202 -14.80 -16.65 -19.18
C THR A 202 -13.96 -15.43 -19.52
N PHE A 203 -13.58 -15.27 -20.80
CA PHE A 203 -12.84 -14.09 -21.27
C PHE A 203 -13.63 -12.78 -21.04
N ASP A 204 -14.93 -12.79 -21.30
CA ASP A 204 -15.78 -11.60 -21.11
C ASP A 204 -15.91 -11.24 -19.63
N GLU A 205 -16.05 -12.23 -18.75
CA GLU A 205 -16.06 -12.00 -17.29
C GLU A 205 -14.72 -11.46 -16.79
N MET A 206 -13.61 -11.97 -17.28
CA MET A 206 -12.27 -11.47 -16.99
C MET A 206 -12.17 -9.99 -17.38
N LYS A 207 -12.53 -9.66 -18.61
CA LYS A 207 -12.51 -8.29 -19.13
C LYS A 207 -13.33 -7.34 -18.25
N GLU A 208 -14.56 -7.71 -17.92
CA GLU A 208 -15.44 -6.89 -17.09
C GLU A 208 -14.92 -6.78 -15.64
N LYS A 209 -14.35 -7.84 -15.07
CA LYS A 209 -13.72 -7.80 -13.74
C LYS A 209 -12.52 -6.85 -13.71
N ILE A 210 -11.67 -6.84 -14.74
CA ILE A 210 -10.53 -5.90 -14.85
C ILE A 210 -11.06 -4.46 -14.88
N LYS A 211 -12.05 -4.15 -15.72
CA LYS A 211 -12.68 -2.82 -15.79
C LYS A 211 -13.25 -2.39 -14.43
N GLN A 212 -14.02 -3.27 -13.80
CA GLN A 212 -14.65 -3.00 -12.51
C GLN A 212 -13.62 -2.75 -11.41
N ASN A 213 -12.60 -3.59 -11.31
CA ASN A 213 -11.57 -3.47 -10.28
C ASN A 213 -10.70 -2.23 -10.49
N THR A 214 -10.43 -1.85 -11.75
CA THR A 214 -9.73 -0.60 -12.08
C THR A 214 -10.58 0.62 -11.70
N ARG A 215 -11.89 0.63 -11.97
CA ARG A 215 -12.80 1.70 -11.51
C ARG A 215 -12.86 1.80 -9.98
N ARG A 216 -12.90 0.66 -9.28
CA ARG A 216 -12.85 0.62 -7.80
C ARG A 216 -11.54 1.17 -7.27
N TYR A 217 -10.44 0.87 -7.95
CA TYR A 217 -9.13 1.39 -7.61
C TYR A 217 -9.07 2.92 -7.79
N ALA A 218 -9.54 3.44 -8.92
CA ALA A 218 -9.64 4.88 -9.16
C ALA A 218 -10.51 5.59 -8.10
N LYS A 219 -11.65 4.99 -7.70
CA LYS A 219 -12.49 5.52 -6.61
C LYS A 219 -11.73 5.63 -5.28
N ARG A 220 -10.91 4.61 -4.94
CA ARG A 220 -10.08 4.65 -3.72
C ARG A 220 -9.03 5.76 -3.80
N GLN A 221 -8.41 5.97 -4.97
CA GLN A 221 -7.46 7.08 -5.19
C GLN A 221 -8.12 8.43 -4.93
N ILE A 222 -9.27 8.69 -5.56
CA ILE A 222 -10.02 9.94 -5.38
C ILE A 222 -10.34 10.15 -3.89
N THR A 223 -10.81 9.12 -3.19
CA THR A 223 -11.15 9.22 -1.77
C THR A 223 -9.93 9.53 -0.90
N TRP A 224 -8.78 8.93 -1.22
CA TRP A 224 -7.54 9.15 -0.49
C TRP A 224 -7.02 10.59 -0.69
N PHE A 225 -6.96 11.05 -1.95
CA PHE A 225 -6.49 12.39 -2.27
C PHE A 225 -7.42 13.51 -1.80
N LYS A 226 -8.74 13.24 -1.67
CA LYS A 226 -9.69 14.24 -1.15
C LYS A 226 -9.34 14.80 0.24
N LYS A 227 -8.64 14.00 1.06
CA LYS A 227 -8.30 14.36 2.44
C LYS A 227 -7.05 15.24 2.58
N ASN A 228 -6.26 15.35 1.52
CA ASN A 228 -5.00 16.08 1.53
C ASN A 228 -5.22 17.51 1.02
N GLU A 229 -4.50 18.47 1.58
CA GLU A 229 -4.40 19.81 1.01
C GLU A 229 -3.69 19.73 -0.33
N LYS A 230 -4.28 20.29 -1.37
CA LYS A 230 -3.81 20.15 -2.73
C LYS A 230 -4.29 21.25 -3.63
N ILE A 231 -3.57 21.47 -4.71
CA ILE A 231 -3.96 22.32 -5.83
C ILE A 231 -4.66 21.42 -6.85
N ILE A 232 -5.89 21.73 -7.19
CA ILE A 232 -6.68 20.95 -8.14
C ILE A 232 -6.38 21.45 -9.54
N LEU A 233 -5.96 20.53 -10.43
CA LEU A 233 -5.76 20.77 -11.84
C LEU A 233 -6.92 20.13 -12.61
N ASP A 234 -7.69 20.91 -13.32
CA ASP A 234 -8.77 20.39 -14.17
C ASP A 234 -8.17 19.79 -15.45
N ARG A 235 -8.38 18.51 -15.70
CA ARG A 235 -7.88 17.83 -16.92
C ARG A 235 -8.53 18.31 -18.21
N GLU A 236 -9.60 19.08 -18.14
CA GLU A 236 -10.22 19.71 -19.32
C GLU A 236 -9.43 20.91 -19.86
N LEU A 237 -8.51 21.44 -19.06
CA LEU A 237 -7.60 22.50 -19.49
C LEU A 237 -6.53 21.96 -20.44
N SER A 238 -5.99 22.84 -21.28
CA SER A 238 -4.85 22.51 -22.13
C SER A 238 -3.60 22.25 -21.30
N ASP A 239 -2.64 21.50 -21.85
CA ASP A 239 -1.40 21.16 -21.14
C ASP A 239 -0.59 22.43 -20.82
N GLU A 240 -0.62 23.45 -21.70
CA GLU A 240 0.03 24.75 -21.46
C GLU A 240 -0.56 25.45 -20.25
N LYS A 241 -1.90 25.46 -20.12
CA LYS A 241 -2.60 26.07 -18.99
C LYS A 241 -2.31 25.32 -17.68
N LEU A 242 -2.24 24.01 -17.73
CA LEU A 242 -1.87 23.19 -16.57
C LEU A 242 -0.44 23.49 -16.12
N ILE A 243 0.50 23.64 -17.05
CA ILE A 243 1.90 24.00 -16.77
C ILE A 243 1.96 25.41 -16.15
N GLU A 244 1.21 26.39 -16.69
CA GLU A 244 1.14 27.74 -16.14
C GLU A 244 0.72 27.72 -14.67
N ILE A 245 -0.39 27.03 -14.35
CA ILE A 245 -0.89 26.89 -12.97
C ILE A 245 0.16 26.24 -12.05
N ILE A 246 0.86 25.21 -12.53
CA ILE A 246 1.92 24.55 -11.75
C ILE A 246 3.04 25.54 -11.46
N LEU A 247 3.54 26.26 -12.47
CA LEU A 247 4.66 27.19 -12.34
C LEU A 247 4.32 28.38 -11.43
N GLU A 248 3.09 28.90 -11.48
CA GLU A 248 2.62 29.97 -10.60
C GLU A 248 2.59 29.55 -9.12
N ASN A 249 2.33 28.29 -8.85
CA ASN A 249 2.23 27.77 -7.48
C ASN A 249 3.55 27.25 -6.91
N ILE A 250 4.61 27.09 -7.71
CA ILE A 250 5.95 26.65 -7.25
C ILE A 250 6.83 27.85 -6.89
N LYS A 251 6.53 29.03 -7.44
CA LYS A 251 7.20 30.28 -7.07
C LYS A 251 6.85 30.66 -5.63
#